data_953df677e977908b8e69aaa2967dddd8
#
_entry.id   953df677e977908b8e69aaa2967dddd8
#
_cell.length_a   1.000
_cell.length_b   1.000
_cell.length_c   1.000
_cell.angle_alpha   90.00
_cell.angle_beta   90.00
_cell.angle_gamma   90.00
#
_symmetry.space_group_name_H-M   'P 1'
#
loop_
_entity.id
_entity.type
_entity.pdbx_description
1 polymer ?
#
loop_
_entity_poly.entity_id
_entity_poly.type
_entity_poly.pdbx_seq_one_letter_code
_entity_poly.pdbx_strand_id
1 'polypeptide(L)'
;MSPSPTLFRSLALVTLLSLGPAAAAVAAGYPRLGLYGGISGNGWPYILGGSRYGPLDQAMCDAAARFDEVILDASPISEYRPDVAAALRTRHPGITLLAYVNAGAIWLAADPDSTVHYPTRFRRLVRDLNGFLYDRAGNHYRDHNVNLAKRSFGRYVVAEGLADLFYDAIVQTGIWDGVFLDVFCDRIGWSQSPTDSIDFQRAGYSTLQAFDDGYHAGSVVLADRLRALVGSAPVLIGNCGQGTKYVSFNGWMRENFPYQNGGTWYENMFRVPGGYFTDEANFRTPRHNYLFTAANPPTDPYTASNARKVRLGLGSAALGEGFGAFGYASRVSPGYNTTEWWYDEYAVDLATGRASDRLVDTGWLGQPLGPPFQMIWVGTAPDASTNPDFETDVTSGWTFVNGIPATLTRDATTAASGSASARVSIPSAGTVEWSVNLNTVGTIPVGAGGSYSATFWARSSVPRSIPVLLFVPGGGEIARRTASLTTQWQRYQVVLVAQASASARLTFYLGAGAGDIWFDDIHLQQGVTNLWRRDFQNGTVLVNPAWSPLTVDMGRPYRRIAGVVDPVVNDGLSASQITVGGEDARFLLGGDVTAPGAVLDLHPVPR
;
A
#
# COMPACT_ATOMS: atom_id res chain seq x y z
N MET A 1 57.93 8.67 66.40
CA MET A 1 57.58 9.92 65.70
C MET A 1 57.12 9.51 64.29
N SER A 2 55.78 9.39 64.07
CA SER A 2 55.18 9.04 62.80
C SER A 2 54.70 10.32 62.11
N PRO A 3 54.82 10.49 60.80
CA PRO A 3 54.08 11.53 60.06
C PRO A 3 52.77 11.00 59.54
N SER A 4 51.74 11.83 59.70
CA SER A 4 50.37 11.62 59.17
C SER A 4 50.32 11.75 57.66
N PRO A 5 49.36 11.02 56.96
CA PRO A 5 49.10 11.21 55.55
C PRO A 5 48.08 12.32 55.31
N THR A 6 48.38 13.19 54.38
CA THR A 6 47.53 14.26 53.85
C THR A 6 46.49 13.71 52.91
N LEU A 7 45.19 13.94 53.19
CA LEU A 7 44.06 13.63 52.30
C LEU A 7 44.00 14.67 51.17
N PHE A 8 44.15 14.21 49.92
CA PHE A 8 43.75 14.96 48.74
C PHE A 8 42.26 14.69 48.49
N ARG A 9 41.44 15.72 48.64
CA ARG A 9 40.03 15.70 48.18
C ARG A 9 39.98 16.10 46.70
N SER A 10 39.69 15.14 45.82
CA SER A 10 39.35 15.40 44.42
C SER A 10 37.91 15.88 44.35
N LEU A 11 37.70 17.14 43.95
CA LEU A 11 36.39 17.68 43.58
C LEU A 11 36.01 17.16 42.20
N ALA A 12 35.06 16.22 42.10
CA ALA A 12 34.47 15.84 40.84
C ALA A 12 33.41 16.89 40.47
N LEU A 13 33.67 17.63 39.41
CA LEU A 13 32.72 18.56 38.79
C LEU A 13 31.69 17.75 38.02
N VAL A 14 30.50 17.55 38.57
CA VAL A 14 29.35 16.95 37.85
C VAL A 14 28.73 18.04 36.98
N THR A 15 29.03 18.00 35.70
CA THR A 15 28.34 18.83 34.71
C THR A 15 26.95 18.24 34.48
N LEU A 16 25.92 18.83 35.08
CA LEU A 16 24.53 18.54 34.72
C LEU A 16 24.26 19.09 33.30
N LEU A 17 24.31 18.22 32.33
CA LEU A 17 23.67 18.47 31.03
C LEU A 17 22.17 18.53 31.27
N SER A 18 21.61 19.74 31.25
CA SER A 18 20.17 19.93 31.17
C SER A 18 19.69 19.43 29.81
N LEU A 19 19.12 18.22 29.79
CA LEU A 19 18.28 17.77 28.71
C LEU A 19 17.06 18.69 28.67
N GLY A 20 17.06 19.66 27.78
CA GLY A 20 15.86 20.40 27.42
C GLY A 20 14.80 19.40 26.96
N PRO A 21 13.48 19.70 27.13
CA PRO A 21 12.46 18.83 26.63
C PRO A 21 12.68 18.65 25.12
N ALA A 22 12.86 17.39 24.70
CA ALA A 22 12.86 17.05 23.28
C ALA A 22 11.53 17.58 22.72
N ALA A 23 11.61 18.59 21.85
CA ALA A 23 10.44 19.04 21.13
C ALA A 23 9.89 17.79 20.43
N ALA A 24 8.66 17.40 20.77
CA ALA A 24 7.98 16.33 20.08
C ALA A 24 8.00 16.69 18.60
N ALA A 25 8.64 15.86 17.79
CA ALA A 25 8.66 16.06 16.36
C ALA A 25 7.19 16.13 15.91
N VAL A 26 6.79 17.28 15.41
CA VAL A 26 5.44 17.43 14.83
C VAL A 26 5.40 16.43 13.68
N ALA A 27 4.49 15.47 13.75
CA ALA A 27 4.32 14.50 12.67
C ALA A 27 4.17 15.27 11.34
N ALA A 28 4.90 14.85 10.31
CA ALA A 28 4.81 15.47 8.99
C ALA A 28 3.35 15.51 8.54
N GLY A 29 2.94 16.62 7.93
CA GLY A 29 1.58 16.79 7.39
C GLY A 29 1.33 15.89 6.18
N TYR A 30 0.12 15.91 5.66
CA TYR A 30 -0.26 15.20 4.44
C TYR A 30 -0.40 16.17 3.26
N PRO A 31 -0.27 15.71 2.00
CA PRO A 31 0.15 14.37 1.62
C PRO A 31 1.62 14.10 1.99
N ARG A 32 1.96 12.83 2.22
CA ARG A 32 3.33 12.39 2.46
C ARG A 32 4.00 12.03 1.14
N LEU A 33 5.17 12.59 0.90
CA LEU A 33 5.87 12.46 -0.37
C LEU A 33 7.08 11.53 -0.23
N GLY A 34 7.07 10.44 -1.02
CA GLY A 34 8.21 9.53 -1.14
C GLY A 34 8.97 9.72 -2.44
N LEU A 35 10.29 9.69 -2.39
CA LEU A 35 11.15 9.64 -3.57
C LEU A 35 11.88 8.31 -3.64
N TYR A 36 11.59 7.53 -4.69
CA TYR A 36 12.32 6.32 -5.01
C TYR A 36 13.36 6.64 -6.08
N GLY A 37 14.52 7.11 -5.64
CA GLY A 37 15.59 7.62 -6.50
C GLY A 37 16.81 6.70 -6.63
N GLY A 38 16.72 5.45 -6.15
CA GLY A 38 17.86 4.56 -5.97
C GLY A 38 18.44 3.92 -7.22
N ILE A 39 17.70 3.88 -8.34
CA ILE A 39 18.15 3.13 -9.52
C ILE A 39 18.44 4.07 -10.68
N SER A 40 19.68 4.55 -10.78
CA SER A 40 20.19 4.98 -12.07
C SER A 40 20.65 3.75 -12.85
N GLY A 41 20.43 3.72 -14.16
CA GLY A 41 20.91 2.63 -15.02
C GLY A 41 22.41 2.36 -14.97
N ASN A 42 23.18 3.21 -14.27
CA ASN A 42 24.63 3.15 -14.06
C ASN A 42 25.02 2.94 -12.58
N GLY A 43 24.07 2.65 -11.68
CA GLY A 43 24.34 2.42 -10.26
C GLY A 43 24.72 3.69 -9.46
N TRP A 44 24.57 4.89 -10.02
CA TRP A 44 24.89 6.15 -9.36
C TRP A 44 23.63 7.00 -9.19
N PRO A 45 23.34 7.51 -7.98
CA PRO A 45 22.24 8.43 -7.79
C PRO A 45 22.39 9.68 -8.65
N TYR A 46 21.32 10.13 -9.26
CA TYR A 46 21.31 11.35 -10.08
C TYR A 46 21.76 12.59 -9.31
N ILE A 47 21.51 12.65 -8.01
CA ILE A 47 21.99 13.69 -7.08
C ILE A 47 23.50 13.96 -7.22
N LEU A 48 24.25 13.01 -7.75
CA LEU A 48 25.69 13.13 -7.98
C LEU A 48 26.05 13.68 -9.37
N GLY A 49 25.08 14.14 -10.16
CA GLY A 49 25.36 14.54 -11.56
C GLY A 49 25.95 13.43 -12.41
N GLY A 50 25.70 12.16 -12.07
CA GLY A 50 26.26 10.98 -12.73
C GLY A 50 27.77 10.75 -12.47
N SER A 51 28.40 11.50 -11.58
CA SER A 51 29.82 11.40 -11.26
C SER A 51 30.11 10.91 -9.86
N ARG A 52 31.00 9.93 -9.74
CA ARG A 52 31.50 9.38 -8.48
C ARG A 52 32.31 10.40 -7.66
N TYR A 53 32.95 11.37 -8.30
CA TYR A 53 33.95 12.25 -7.73
C TYR A 53 33.73 13.74 -8.01
N GLY A 54 32.62 14.09 -8.62
CA GLY A 54 32.30 15.48 -8.95
C GLY A 54 31.72 16.27 -7.77
N PRO A 55 31.51 17.59 -7.90
CA PRO A 55 30.73 18.35 -6.94
C PRO A 55 29.29 17.84 -6.91
N LEU A 56 28.60 18.01 -5.76
CA LEU A 56 27.16 17.73 -5.68
C LEU A 56 26.39 18.63 -6.64
N ASP A 57 25.44 18.06 -7.34
CA ASP A 57 24.43 18.84 -8.05
C ASP A 57 23.49 19.48 -7.00
N GLN A 58 23.64 20.78 -6.80
CA GLN A 58 22.90 21.52 -5.79
C GLN A 58 21.40 21.56 -6.12
N ALA A 59 21.04 21.73 -7.40
CA ALA A 59 19.64 21.75 -7.82
C ALA A 59 18.96 20.41 -7.57
N MET A 60 19.68 19.30 -7.79
CA MET A 60 19.19 17.96 -7.48
C MET A 60 19.04 17.72 -5.99
N CYS A 61 19.98 18.22 -5.18
CA CYS A 61 19.86 18.16 -3.73
C CYS A 61 18.66 18.99 -3.24
N ASP A 62 18.44 20.18 -3.81
CA ASP A 62 17.29 21.02 -3.50
C ASP A 62 15.97 20.33 -3.86
N ALA A 63 15.91 19.69 -5.04
CA ALA A 63 14.75 18.97 -5.50
C ALA A 63 14.44 17.74 -4.63
N ALA A 64 15.43 16.92 -4.31
CA ALA A 64 15.26 15.72 -3.49
C ALA A 64 14.90 16.05 -2.03
N ALA A 65 15.42 17.14 -1.49
CA ALA A 65 15.13 17.57 -0.13
C ALA A 65 13.70 18.06 0.10
N ARG A 66 12.90 18.22 -0.95
CA ARG A 66 11.48 18.57 -0.84
C ARG A 66 10.59 17.38 -0.46
N PHE A 67 11.10 16.15 -0.55
CA PHE A 67 10.37 14.94 -0.18
C PHE A 67 10.53 14.63 1.32
N ASP A 68 9.53 13.96 1.90
CA ASP A 68 9.56 13.56 3.31
C ASP A 68 10.48 12.37 3.55
N GLU A 69 10.49 11.44 2.58
CA GLU A 69 11.32 10.24 2.64
C GLU A 69 11.97 9.98 1.28
N VAL A 70 13.28 9.67 1.30
CA VAL A 70 14.08 9.45 0.08
C VAL A 70 14.81 8.12 0.19
N ILE A 71 14.63 7.27 -0.80
CA ILE A 71 15.29 5.97 -0.94
C ILE A 71 16.44 6.14 -1.94
N LEU A 72 17.67 5.94 -1.52
CA LEU A 72 18.88 6.07 -2.34
C LEU A 72 19.72 4.80 -2.29
N ASP A 73 20.48 4.55 -3.36
CA ASP A 73 21.41 3.41 -3.41
C ASP A 73 22.45 3.48 -2.28
N ALA A 74 22.50 2.43 -1.47
CA ALA A 74 23.34 2.38 -0.30
C ALA A 74 24.84 2.47 -0.62
N SER A 75 25.30 1.74 -1.64
CA SER A 75 26.75 1.63 -1.91
C SER A 75 27.39 2.95 -2.32
N PRO A 76 26.88 3.67 -3.34
CA PRO A 76 27.49 4.96 -3.71
C PRO A 76 27.49 5.98 -2.58
N ILE A 77 26.41 6.06 -1.81
CA ILE A 77 26.29 7.06 -0.75
C ILE A 77 27.18 6.70 0.45
N SER A 78 27.09 5.48 0.96
CA SER A 78 27.84 5.08 2.16
C SER A 78 29.36 5.07 1.94
N GLU A 79 29.80 4.66 0.77
CA GLU A 79 31.21 4.39 0.53
C GLU A 79 31.96 5.58 -0.08
N TYR A 80 31.27 6.42 -0.86
CA TYR A 80 31.96 7.48 -1.61
C TYR A 80 31.40 8.88 -1.36
N ARG A 81 30.09 9.01 -1.05
CA ARG A 81 29.41 10.30 -1.04
C ARG A 81 28.50 10.49 0.17
N PRO A 82 29.02 10.31 1.42
CA PRO A 82 28.24 10.60 2.62
C PRO A 82 27.80 12.07 2.72
N ASP A 83 28.46 12.97 1.95
CA ASP A 83 28.11 14.38 1.81
C ASP A 83 26.69 14.60 1.20
N VAL A 84 26.17 13.66 0.40
CA VAL A 84 24.78 13.71 -0.10
C VAL A 84 23.79 13.70 1.05
N ALA A 85 23.92 12.74 1.98
CA ALA A 85 23.03 12.65 3.13
C ALA A 85 23.10 13.92 4.00
N ALA A 86 24.31 14.43 4.22
CA ALA A 86 24.52 15.69 4.95
C ALA A 86 23.87 16.89 4.24
N ALA A 87 24.00 16.97 2.90
CA ALA A 87 23.42 18.02 2.10
C ALA A 87 21.89 18.01 2.12
N LEU A 88 21.26 16.82 2.06
CA LEU A 88 19.82 16.67 2.16
C LEU A 88 19.31 17.06 3.55
N ARG A 89 19.93 16.58 4.62
CA ARG A 89 19.54 16.94 6.00
C ARG A 89 19.75 18.42 6.33
N THR A 90 20.75 19.07 5.73
CA THR A 90 20.93 20.52 5.89
C THR A 90 19.75 21.30 5.33
N ARG A 91 19.16 20.83 4.23
CA ARG A 91 18.02 21.46 3.55
C ARG A 91 16.68 21.10 4.19
N HIS A 92 16.56 19.85 4.60
CA HIS A 92 15.37 19.29 5.24
C HIS A 92 15.77 18.48 6.48
N PRO A 93 15.87 19.09 7.66
CA PRO A 93 16.30 18.40 8.89
C PRO A 93 15.41 17.21 9.30
N GLY A 94 14.16 17.20 8.87
CA GLY A 94 13.20 16.12 9.14
C GLY A 94 13.16 15.00 8.08
N ILE A 95 14.00 15.06 7.06
CA ILE A 95 13.99 14.08 5.98
C ILE A 95 14.38 12.68 6.47
N THR A 96 13.64 11.67 6.04
CA THR A 96 13.99 10.26 6.27
C THR A 96 14.80 9.73 5.09
N LEU A 97 15.99 9.19 5.35
CA LEU A 97 16.87 8.63 4.32
C LEU A 97 16.95 7.11 4.47
N LEU A 98 16.47 6.38 3.45
CA LEU A 98 16.51 4.92 3.43
C LEU A 98 17.56 4.42 2.44
N ALA A 99 18.37 3.46 2.90
CA ALA A 99 19.36 2.78 2.08
C ALA A 99 18.69 1.73 1.19
N TYR A 100 18.70 1.91 -0.13
CA TYR A 100 18.31 0.87 -1.07
C TYR A 100 19.35 -0.24 -1.10
N VAL A 101 18.90 -1.47 -0.88
CA VAL A 101 19.69 -2.69 -1.07
C VAL A 101 18.86 -3.72 -1.82
N ASN A 102 19.46 -4.38 -2.79
CA ASN A 102 18.84 -5.55 -3.42
C ASN A 102 19.13 -6.79 -2.57
N ALA A 103 18.10 -7.35 -1.93
CA ALA A 103 18.26 -8.50 -1.03
C ALA A 103 18.18 -9.86 -1.74
N GLY A 104 17.63 -9.89 -2.97
CA GLY A 104 17.38 -11.12 -3.70
C GLY A 104 18.30 -11.39 -4.88
N ALA A 105 19.09 -10.39 -5.35
CA ALA A 105 19.95 -10.54 -6.51
C ALA A 105 21.21 -9.68 -6.41
N ILE A 106 22.26 -10.06 -7.12
CA ILE A 106 23.53 -9.33 -7.17
C ILE A 106 23.87 -9.02 -8.61
N TRP A 107 24.00 -7.73 -8.93
CA TRP A 107 24.52 -7.30 -10.22
C TRP A 107 26.01 -7.61 -10.36
N LEU A 108 26.42 -8.14 -11.51
CA LEU A 108 27.79 -8.61 -11.79
C LEU A 108 28.85 -7.52 -11.82
N ALA A 109 28.46 -6.25 -11.93
CA ALA A 109 29.39 -5.12 -12.06
C ALA A 109 30.05 -4.70 -10.72
N ALA A 110 29.97 -5.53 -9.68
CA ALA A 110 30.73 -5.31 -8.45
C ALA A 110 32.23 -5.37 -8.74
N ASP A 111 32.98 -4.36 -8.30
CA ASP A 111 34.45 -4.31 -8.43
C ASP A 111 35.08 -5.57 -7.81
N PRO A 112 35.69 -6.46 -8.60
CA PRO A 112 36.18 -7.75 -8.10
C PRO A 112 37.34 -7.58 -7.12
N ASP A 113 38.03 -6.44 -7.11
CA ASP A 113 39.25 -6.22 -6.35
C ASP A 113 39.03 -5.52 -5.00
N SER A 114 37.84 -4.99 -4.74
CA SER A 114 37.54 -4.32 -3.49
C SER A 114 37.13 -5.29 -2.38
N THR A 115 37.83 -5.27 -1.26
CA THR A 115 37.48 -6.07 -0.06
C THR A 115 36.52 -5.32 0.88
N VAL A 116 36.33 -4.04 0.70
CA VAL A 116 35.57 -3.16 1.62
C VAL A 116 34.20 -2.76 1.08
N HIS A 117 34.01 -2.73 -0.23
CA HIS A 117 32.76 -2.30 -0.83
C HIS A 117 31.64 -3.30 -0.59
N TYR A 118 30.45 -2.78 -0.23
CA TYR A 118 29.25 -3.56 0.08
C TYR A 118 28.89 -4.59 -1.00
N PRO A 119 28.82 -4.24 -2.31
CA PRO A 119 28.46 -5.22 -3.34
C PRO A 119 29.45 -6.38 -3.46
N THR A 120 30.74 -6.11 -3.27
CA THR A 120 31.81 -7.13 -3.29
C THR A 120 31.74 -8.02 -2.06
N ARG A 121 31.51 -7.45 -0.87
CA ARG A 121 31.29 -8.21 0.37
C ARG A 121 30.06 -9.11 0.25
N PHE A 122 28.97 -8.60 -0.31
CA PHE A 122 27.75 -9.36 -0.56
C PHE A 122 28.01 -10.55 -1.49
N ARG A 123 28.63 -10.30 -2.65
CA ARG A 123 28.96 -11.36 -3.62
C ARG A 123 29.86 -12.43 -3.00
N ARG A 124 30.87 -12.04 -2.26
CA ARG A 124 31.78 -12.95 -1.56
C ARG A 124 31.02 -13.80 -0.56
N LEU A 125 30.22 -13.21 0.29
CA LEU A 125 29.40 -13.92 1.28
C LEU A 125 28.54 -15.01 0.61
N VAL A 126 27.78 -14.65 -0.42
CA VAL A 126 26.90 -15.58 -1.12
C VAL A 126 27.69 -16.70 -1.80
N ARG A 127 28.81 -16.37 -2.45
CA ARG A 127 29.70 -17.36 -3.06
C ARG A 127 30.27 -18.35 -2.02
N ASP A 128 30.82 -17.83 -0.92
CA ASP A 128 31.51 -18.63 0.08
C ASP A 128 30.54 -19.55 0.83
N LEU A 129 29.26 -19.18 0.89
CA LEU A 129 28.17 -20.02 1.41
C LEU A 129 27.53 -20.92 0.36
N ASN A 130 28.01 -20.92 -0.89
CA ASN A 130 27.37 -21.60 -2.03
C ASN A 130 25.87 -21.25 -2.12
N GLY A 131 25.57 -19.95 -2.03
CA GLY A 131 24.24 -19.39 -1.87
C GLY A 131 23.63 -18.79 -3.13
N PHE A 132 24.20 -19.02 -4.34
CA PHE A 132 23.56 -18.65 -5.59
C PHE A 132 22.51 -19.65 -6.02
N LEU A 133 21.48 -19.17 -6.69
CA LEU A 133 20.54 -20.00 -7.42
C LEU A 133 21.04 -20.28 -8.83
N TYR A 134 20.68 -21.44 -9.34
CA TYR A 134 21.04 -21.91 -10.67
C TYR A 134 19.81 -22.36 -11.44
N ASP A 135 19.88 -22.25 -12.77
CA ASP A 135 18.93 -22.88 -13.67
C ASP A 135 19.25 -24.38 -13.86
N ARG A 136 18.38 -25.11 -14.54
CA ARG A 136 18.59 -26.53 -14.84
C ARG A 136 19.73 -26.80 -15.81
N ALA A 137 20.18 -25.78 -16.55
CA ALA A 137 21.35 -25.87 -17.42
C ALA A 137 22.67 -25.63 -16.67
N GLY A 138 22.61 -25.25 -15.41
CA GLY A 138 23.76 -25.01 -14.54
C GLY A 138 24.29 -23.57 -14.58
N ASN A 139 23.60 -22.65 -15.25
CA ASN A 139 23.93 -21.23 -15.23
C ASN A 139 23.38 -20.56 -13.97
N HIS A 140 23.95 -19.41 -13.59
CA HIS A 140 23.35 -18.60 -12.55
C HIS A 140 21.93 -18.18 -12.96
N TYR A 141 20.97 -18.38 -12.03
CA TYR A 141 19.58 -18.04 -12.30
C TYR A 141 19.41 -16.52 -12.35
N ARG A 142 18.93 -16.03 -13.50
CA ARG A 142 18.71 -14.59 -13.78
C ARG A 142 19.93 -13.73 -13.37
N ASP A 143 19.67 -12.60 -12.69
CA ASP A 143 20.67 -11.62 -12.25
C ASP A 143 21.46 -12.10 -11.01
N HIS A 144 21.87 -13.37 -10.97
CA HIS A 144 22.56 -13.98 -9.82
C HIS A 144 21.71 -13.98 -8.57
N ASN A 145 20.49 -14.50 -8.68
CA ASN A 145 19.57 -14.60 -7.56
C ASN A 145 20.16 -15.39 -6.39
N VAL A 146 19.84 -14.89 -5.20
CA VAL A 146 20.35 -15.40 -3.93
C VAL A 146 19.42 -16.48 -3.38
N ASN A 147 19.99 -17.55 -2.87
CA ASN A 147 19.26 -18.67 -2.27
C ASN A 147 19.02 -18.43 -0.77
N LEU A 148 17.98 -17.70 -0.42
CA LEU A 148 17.58 -17.52 0.99
C LEU A 148 17.15 -18.85 1.64
N ALA A 149 16.76 -19.85 0.84
CA ALA A 149 16.42 -21.19 1.32
C ALA A 149 17.65 -22.04 1.72
N LYS A 150 18.89 -21.55 1.50
CA LYS A 150 20.11 -22.28 1.77
C LYS A 150 20.29 -22.57 3.26
N ARG A 151 20.33 -23.86 3.61
CA ARG A 151 20.53 -24.33 4.98
C ARG A 151 21.89 -25.02 5.16
N SER A 152 22.48 -24.84 6.34
CA SER A 152 23.64 -25.57 6.82
C SER A 152 23.49 -25.73 8.33
N PHE A 153 23.68 -26.96 8.83
CA PHE A 153 23.50 -27.33 10.25
C PHE A 153 22.17 -26.82 10.85
N GLY A 154 21.07 -26.90 10.07
CA GLY A 154 19.74 -26.47 10.50
C GLY A 154 19.45 -24.97 10.39
N ARG A 155 20.44 -24.11 10.10
CA ARG A 155 20.32 -22.65 10.01
C ARG A 155 20.19 -22.19 8.57
N TYR A 156 19.53 -21.04 8.34
CA TYR A 156 19.44 -20.37 7.05
C TYR A 156 20.66 -19.44 6.85
N VAL A 157 21.81 -20.04 6.56
CA VAL A 157 23.13 -19.37 6.64
C VAL A 157 23.29 -18.17 5.71
N VAL A 158 22.66 -18.17 4.53
CA VAL A 158 22.70 -17.03 3.61
C VAL A 158 21.84 -15.88 4.14
N ALA A 159 20.63 -16.18 4.60
CA ALA A 159 19.72 -15.18 5.15
C ALA A 159 20.31 -14.49 6.40
N GLU A 160 20.88 -15.27 7.31
CA GLU A 160 21.55 -14.75 8.51
C GLU A 160 22.78 -13.91 8.15
N GLY A 161 23.62 -14.39 7.23
CA GLY A 161 24.81 -13.67 6.80
C GLY A 161 24.50 -12.36 6.07
N LEU A 162 23.40 -12.29 5.30
CA LEU A 162 22.95 -11.06 4.68
C LEU A 162 22.43 -10.05 5.71
N ALA A 163 21.68 -10.50 6.71
CA ALA A 163 21.23 -9.61 7.78
C ALA A 163 22.42 -8.96 8.50
N ASP A 164 23.47 -9.75 8.83
CA ASP A 164 24.70 -9.25 9.43
C ASP A 164 25.42 -8.26 8.52
N LEU A 165 25.54 -8.59 7.23
CA LEU A 165 26.16 -7.70 6.24
C LEU A 165 25.43 -6.37 6.09
N PHE A 166 24.10 -6.38 6.01
CA PHE A 166 23.31 -5.16 5.89
C PHE A 166 23.44 -4.29 7.14
N TYR A 167 23.46 -4.91 8.32
CA TYR A 167 23.71 -4.21 9.55
C TYR A 167 25.10 -3.56 9.57
N ASP A 168 26.16 -4.36 9.33
CA ASP A 168 27.55 -3.88 9.42
C ASP A 168 27.91 -2.86 8.35
N ALA A 169 27.49 -3.11 7.09
CA ALA A 169 27.92 -2.30 5.97
C ALA A 169 27.07 -1.05 5.74
N ILE A 170 25.85 -1.01 6.27
CA ILE A 170 24.88 0.03 5.98
C ILE A 170 24.40 0.72 7.24
N VAL A 171 23.75 -0.01 8.16
CA VAL A 171 23.13 0.61 9.33
C VAL A 171 24.15 1.22 10.27
N GLN A 172 25.27 0.52 10.52
CA GLN A 172 26.33 1.02 11.40
C GLN A 172 27.08 2.25 10.87
N THR A 173 26.91 2.62 9.61
CA THR A 173 27.48 3.87 9.08
C THR A 173 26.90 5.12 9.73
N GLY A 174 25.70 5.02 10.32
CA GLY A 174 24.99 6.15 10.91
C GLY A 174 24.46 7.17 9.90
N ILE A 175 24.56 6.87 8.59
CA ILE A 175 24.09 7.73 7.51
C ILE A 175 22.58 7.62 7.33
N TRP A 176 22.01 6.41 7.54
CA TRP A 176 20.68 6.02 7.17
C TRP A 176 19.73 5.94 8.36
N ASP A 177 18.49 6.37 8.14
CA ASP A 177 17.41 6.20 9.12
C ASP A 177 16.76 4.81 9.02
N GLY A 178 17.11 4.05 7.96
CA GLY A 178 16.61 2.71 7.74
C GLY A 178 17.09 2.07 6.44
N VAL A 179 16.49 0.92 6.11
CA VAL A 179 16.86 0.13 4.93
C VAL A 179 15.60 -0.23 4.13
N PHE A 180 15.70 -0.05 2.83
CA PHE A 180 14.74 -0.53 1.84
C PHE A 180 15.31 -1.78 1.15
N LEU A 181 14.66 -2.93 1.35
CA LEU A 181 15.07 -4.21 0.78
C LEU A 181 14.26 -4.52 -0.48
N ASP A 182 14.90 -4.35 -1.63
CA ASP A 182 14.32 -4.71 -2.93
C ASP A 182 14.53 -6.19 -3.26
N VAL A 183 13.68 -6.72 -4.17
CA VAL A 183 13.66 -8.15 -4.55
C VAL A 183 13.58 -9.07 -3.33
N PHE A 184 12.95 -8.57 -2.27
CA PHE A 184 12.80 -9.29 -1.00
C PHE A 184 11.49 -10.08 -0.98
N CYS A 185 11.39 -11.02 -1.92
CA CYS A 185 10.18 -11.81 -2.14
C CYS A 185 9.94 -12.83 -1.03
N ASP A 186 8.67 -13.12 -0.76
CA ASP A 186 8.29 -14.25 0.11
C ASP A 186 8.50 -15.59 -0.57
N ARG A 187 8.37 -15.65 -1.89
CA ARG A 187 8.58 -16.81 -2.74
C ARG A 187 9.21 -16.38 -4.05
N ILE A 188 9.98 -17.21 -4.67
CA ILE A 188 10.64 -16.92 -5.94
C ILE A 188 10.17 -17.83 -7.10
N GLY A 189 9.45 -18.88 -6.80
CA GLY A 189 8.92 -19.81 -7.81
C GLY A 189 8.04 -19.19 -8.87
N TRP A 190 7.41 -18.05 -8.60
CA TRP A 190 6.63 -17.26 -9.57
C TRP A 190 7.47 -16.76 -10.75
N SER A 191 8.76 -16.61 -10.55
CA SER A 191 9.69 -16.07 -11.56
C SER A 191 10.05 -17.08 -12.65
N GLN A 192 9.64 -18.34 -12.53
CA GLN A 192 9.97 -19.38 -13.49
C GLN A 192 9.25 -19.21 -14.83
N SER A 193 9.96 -19.58 -15.89
CA SER A 193 9.43 -19.71 -17.23
C SER A 193 9.83 -21.08 -17.81
N PRO A 194 9.24 -21.54 -18.92
CA PRO A 194 9.64 -22.79 -19.57
C PRO A 194 11.13 -22.87 -19.94
N THR A 195 11.75 -21.72 -20.18
CA THR A 195 13.15 -21.60 -20.61
C THR A 195 14.09 -21.16 -19.49
N ASP A 196 13.57 -20.77 -18.31
CA ASP A 196 14.34 -20.21 -17.21
C ASP A 196 13.72 -20.70 -15.90
N SER A 197 14.08 -21.92 -15.50
CA SER A 197 13.53 -22.61 -14.34
C SER A 197 14.62 -22.86 -13.30
N ILE A 198 14.29 -22.51 -12.04
CA ILE A 198 15.19 -22.75 -10.90
C ILE A 198 15.44 -24.26 -10.76
N ASP A 199 16.70 -24.64 -10.61
CA ASP A 199 17.10 -25.99 -10.19
C ASP A 199 16.93 -26.13 -8.66
N PHE A 200 15.71 -26.36 -8.23
CA PHE A 200 15.40 -26.52 -6.80
C PHE A 200 16.01 -27.82 -6.22
N GLN A 201 16.30 -28.82 -7.05
CA GLN A 201 16.98 -30.03 -6.61
C GLN A 201 18.45 -29.75 -6.25
N ARG A 202 19.14 -28.98 -7.07
CA ARG A 202 20.49 -28.48 -6.75
C ARG A 202 20.49 -27.58 -5.50
N ALA A 203 19.41 -26.85 -5.26
CA ALA A 203 19.21 -26.08 -4.03
C ALA A 203 18.93 -26.95 -2.79
N GLY A 204 18.75 -28.27 -2.96
CA GLY A 204 18.54 -29.22 -1.88
C GLY A 204 17.09 -29.54 -1.55
N TYR A 205 16.15 -29.27 -2.46
CA TYR A 205 14.71 -29.47 -2.26
C TYR A 205 14.12 -30.48 -3.24
N SER A 206 13.12 -31.25 -2.80
CA SER A 206 12.49 -32.31 -3.60
C SER A 206 11.44 -31.79 -4.56
N THR A 207 10.82 -30.63 -4.23
CA THR A 207 9.77 -29.99 -5.03
C THR A 207 9.95 -28.47 -5.05
N LEU A 208 9.36 -27.80 -6.04
CA LEU A 208 9.32 -26.34 -6.10
C LEU A 208 8.58 -25.74 -4.89
N GLN A 209 7.48 -26.36 -4.46
CA GLN A 209 6.75 -25.90 -3.29
C GLN A 209 7.60 -25.96 -2.02
N ALA A 210 8.32 -27.06 -1.79
CA ALA A 210 9.22 -27.19 -0.65
C ALA A 210 10.37 -26.17 -0.69
N PHE A 211 10.85 -25.84 -1.89
CA PHE A 211 11.84 -24.78 -2.09
C PHE A 211 11.26 -23.40 -1.76
N ASP A 212 10.06 -23.08 -2.25
CA ASP A 212 9.38 -21.80 -1.97
C ASP A 212 9.07 -21.64 -0.48
N ASP A 213 8.66 -22.70 0.20
CA ASP A 213 8.44 -22.69 1.64
C ASP A 213 9.77 -22.47 2.42
N GLY A 214 10.84 -23.09 1.96
CA GLY A 214 12.18 -22.86 2.49
C GLY A 214 12.69 -21.45 2.22
N TYR A 215 12.41 -20.89 1.04
CA TYR A 215 12.76 -19.52 0.69
C TYR A 215 12.01 -18.49 1.55
N HIS A 216 10.71 -18.72 1.73
CA HIS A 216 9.90 -17.92 2.66
C HIS A 216 10.47 -17.94 4.08
N ALA A 217 10.75 -19.13 4.61
CA ALA A 217 11.33 -19.26 5.95
C ALA A 217 12.70 -18.54 6.06
N GLY A 218 13.55 -18.64 5.05
CA GLY A 218 14.80 -17.91 4.98
C GLY A 218 14.61 -16.39 4.94
N SER A 219 13.64 -15.91 4.18
CA SER A 219 13.31 -14.47 4.13
C SER A 219 12.82 -13.94 5.48
N VAL A 220 12.05 -14.74 6.23
CA VAL A 220 11.63 -14.39 7.60
C VAL A 220 12.85 -14.33 8.52
N VAL A 221 13.77 -15.30 8.46
CA VAL A 221 15.01 -15.31 9.26
C VAL A 221 15.85 -14.05 8.98
N LEU A 222 16.00 -13.64 7.71
CA LEU A 222 16.70 -12.40 7.38
C LEU A 222 16.02 -11.18 8.02
N ALA A 223 14.69 -11.09 7.88
CA ALA A 223 13.91 -9.97 8.42
C ALA A 223 14.04 -9.87 9.95
N ASP A 224 13.85 -10.99 10.65
CA ASP A 224 13.85 -11.02 12.12
C ASP A 224 15.25 -10.78 12.68
N ARG A 225 16.29 -11.36 12.05
CA ARG A 225 17.67 -11.13 12.47
C ARG A 225 18.09 -9.67 12.22
N LEU A 226 17.76 -9.10 11.06
CA LEU A 226 18.08 -7.70 10.79
C LEU A 226 17.37 -6.79 11.81
N ARG A 227 16.08 -7.02 12.08
CA ARG A 227 15.35 -6.27 13.10
C ARG A 227 15.98 -6.41 14.48
N ALA A 228 16.41 -7.59 14.87
CA ALA A 228 17.08 -7.81 16.15
C ALA A 228 18.40 -7.06 16.25
N LEU A 229 19.17 -6.96 15.16
CA LEU A 229 20.43 -6.23 15.10
C LEU A 229 20.23 -4.71 15.14
N VAL A 230 19.29 -4.18 14.34
CA VAL A 230 19.07 -2.73 14.24
C VAL A 230 18.27 -2.16 15.43
N GLY A 231 17.58 -2.99 16.20
CA GLY A 231 16.69 -2.55 17.28
C GLY A 231 15.37 -1.97 16.78
N SER A 232 14.73 -1.08 17.53
CA SER A 232 13.37 -0.59 17.22
C SER A 232 13.34 0.69 16.37
N ALA A 233 14.39 1.51 16.41
CA ALA A 233 14.39 2.85 15.82
C ALA A 233 14.53 2.86 14.28
N PRO A 234 15.46 2.11 13.64
CA PRO A 234 15.59 2.17 12.18
C PRO A 234 14.37 1.60 11.45
N VAL A 235 14.00 2.26 10.35
CA VAL A 235 12.91 1.87 9.48
C VAL A 235 13.35 0.71 8.58
N LEU A 236 12.54 -0.34 8.48
CA LEU A 236 12.74 -1.42 7.52
C LEU A 236 11.53 -1.52 6.60
N ILE A 237 11.77 -1.41 5.30
CA ILE A 237 10.74 -1.52 4.26
C ILE A 237 11.16 -2.61 3.28
N GLY A 238 10.21 -3.36 2.74
CA GLY A 238 10.44 -4.35 1.71
C GLY A 238 9.74 -4.05 0.40
N ASN A 239 10.23 -4.65 -0.66
CA ASN A 239 9.60 -4.68 -1.97
C ASN A 239 9.77 -6.05 -2.62
N CYS A 240 8.71 -6.65 -3.03
CA CYS A 240 8.48 -7.72 -3.98
C CYS A 240 7.12 -8.36 -3.72
N GLY A 241 6.19 -8.14 -4.60
CA GLY A 241 4.85 -8.73 -4.47
C GLY A 241 4.10 -8.30 -3.21
N GLN A 242 3.71 -9.26 -2.39
CA GLN A 242 3.02 -9.02 -1.12
C GLN A 242 3.93 -9.40 0.03
N GLY A 243 4.28 -8.43 0.87
CA GLY A 243 5.04 -8.70 2.09
C GLY A 243 4.13 -8.94 3.28
N THR A 244 4.49 -9.91 4.11
CA THR A 244 3.76 -10.25 5.33
C THR A 244 4.66 -10.27 6.57
N LYS A 245 5.80 -9.60 6.52
CA LYS A 245 6.79 -9.56 7.61
C LYS A 245 6.46 -8.49 8.64
N TYR A 246 5.22 -8.49 9.12
CA TYR A 246 4.64 -7.45 9.97
C TYR A 246 5.38 -7.23 11.28
N VAL A 247 5.94 -8.29 11.87
CA VAL A 247 6.66 -8.20 13.14
C VAL A 247 7.98 -7.42 13.01
N SER A 248 8.65 -7.54 11.87
CA SER A 248 10.02 -7.04 11.68
C SER A 248 10.08 -5.75 10.88
N PHE A 249 9.09 -5.49 9.99
CA PHE A 249 9.11 -4.37 9.08
C PHE A 249 8.16 -3.24 9.48
N ASN A 250 8.46 -2.05 8.95
CA ASN A 250 7.67 -0.83 9.12
C ASN A 250 6.73 -0.57 7.94
N GLY A 251 6.95 -1.24 6.81
CA GLY A 251 6.14 -1.05 5.62
C GLY A 251 6.56 -1.89 4.43
N TRP A 252 5.82 -1.71 3.36
CA TRP A 252 6.02 -2.40 2.08
C TRP A 252 5.73 -1.47 0.91
N MET A 253 6.52 -1.59 -0.17
CA MET A 253 6.27 -0.86 -1.41
C MET A 253 5.34 -1.65 -2.32
N ARG A 254 4.30 -0.99 -2.83
CA ARG A 254 3.46 -1.46 -3.93
C ARG A 254 3.90 -0.79 -5.21
N GLU A 255 4.75 -1.49 -5.92
CA GLU A 255 5.27 -1.04 -7.21
C GLU A 255 4.20 -1.20 -8.30
N ASN A 256 4.14 -0.26 -9.25
CA ASN A 256 3.12 -0.20 -10.29
C ASN A 256 1.68 -0.13 -9.77
N PHE A 257 1.46 0.56 -8.65
CA PHE A 257 0.12 0.82 -8.14
C PHE A 257 -0.72 1.58 -9.19
N PRO A 258 -2.02 1.26 -9.37
CA PRO A 258 -2.82 0.28 -8.63
C PRO A 258 -2.81 -1.15 -9.20
N TYR A 259 -2.04 -1.44 -10.24
CA TYR A 259 -2.11 -2.69 -11.02
C TYR A 259 -1.02 -3.69 -10.65
N GLN A 260 -0.39 -3.55 -9.51
CA GLN A 260 0.62 -4.49 -9.06
C GLN A 260 0.10 -5.95 -9.14
N ASN A 261 0.93 -6.82 -9.70
CA ASN A 261 0.62 -8.25 -9.90
C ASN A 261 -0.68 -8.51 -10.70
N GLY A 262 -1.07 -7.59 -11.59
CA GLY A 262 -2.29 -7.69 -12.38
C GLY A 262 -3.58 -7.48 -11.57
N GLY A 263 -3.47 -7.03 -10.31
CA GLY A 263 -4.61 -6.75 -9.45
C GLY A 263 -5.27 -5.41 -9.75
N THR A 264 -6.44 -5.22 -9.17
CA THR A 264 -7.21 -3.98 -9.22
C THR A 264 -6.82 -3.06 -8.05
N TRP A 265 -7.26 -1.79 -8.10
CA TRP A 265 -7.13 -0.87 -6.96
C TRP A 265 -7.69 -1.48 -5.67
N TYR A 266 -8.88 -2.11 -5.73
CA TYR A 266 -9.49 -2.75 -4.55
C TYR A 266 -8.64 -3.87 -3.96
N GLU A 267 -8.10 -4.74 -4.81
CA GLU A 267 -7.24 -5.82 -4.35
C GLU A 267 -5.96 -5.29 -3.71
N ASN A 268 -5.37 -4.27 -4.29
CA ASN A 268 -4.15 -3.68 -3.74
C ASN A 268 -4.40 -2.84 -2.47
N MET A 269 -5.62 -2.35 -2.26
CA MET A 269 -5.99 -1.64 -1.04
C MET A 269 -6.49 -2.56 0.08
N PHE A 270 -7.29 -3.60 -0.24
CA PHE A 270 -8.07 -4.35 0.76
C PHE A 270 -7.76 -5.85 0.87
N ARG A 271 -6.86 -6.40 0.06
CA ARG A 271 -6.51 -7.82 0.15
C ARG A 271 -5.99 -8.19 1.55
N VAL A 272 -6.36 -9.39 2.03
CA VAL A 272 -5.89 -9.96 3.29
C VAL A 272 -5.23 -11.31 3.01
N PRO A 273 -3.95 -11.50 3.34
CA PRO A 273 -2.95 -10.48 3.73
C PRO A 273 -2.47 -9.65 2.54
N GLY A 274 -1.77 -8.56 2.81
CA GLY A 274 -0.95 -7.83 1.85
C GLY A 274 -1.69 -6.75 1.04
N GLY A 275 -2.89 -6.34 1.40
CA GLY A 275 -3.49 -5.10 0.92
C GLY A 275 -3.00 -3.89 1.73
N TYR A 276 -3.06 -2.68 1.16
CA TYR A 276 -2.53 -1.48 1.80
C TYR A 276 -3.10 -1.26 3.20
N PHE A 277 -4.42 -1.34 3.39
CA PHE A 277 -5.04 -1.16 4.71
C PHE A 277 -4.72 -2.30 5.68
N THR A 278 -4.53 -3.53 5.18
CA THR A 278 -4.04 -4.63 6.01
C THR A 278 -2.62 -4.36 6.51
N ASP A 279 -1.78 -3.82 5.64
CA ASP A 279 -0.41 -3.45 5.99
C ASP A 279 -0.36 -2.27 6.96
N GLU A 280 -1.20 -1.24 6.74
CA GLU A 280 -1.38 -0.13 7.67
C GLU A 280 -1.83 -0.59 9.07
N ALA A 281 -2.59 -1.67 9.16
CA ALA A 281 -3.03 -2.21 10.44
C ALA A 281 -1.97 -3.06 11.15
N ASN A 282 -1.06 -3.71 10.41
CA ASN A 282 -0.23 -4.78 10.95
C ASN A 282 1.27 -4.48 11.00
N PHE A 283 1.82 -3.64 10.11
CA PHE A 283 3.24 -3.26 10.18
C PHE A 283 3.56 -2.44 11.43
N ARG A 284 4.82 -2.49 11.82
CA ARG A 284 5.34 -1.73 12.97
C ARG A 284 5.19 -0.22 12.77
N THR A 285 4.91 0.49 13.85
CA THR A 285 4.95 1.96 13.88
C THR A 285 6.39 2.48 14.08
N PRO A 286 6.76 3.61 13.45
CA PRO A 286 5.99 4.35 12.45
C PRO A 286 5.83 3.53 11.17
N ARG A 287 4.68 3.71 10.46
CA ARG A 287 4.39 2.97 9.23
C ARG A 287 4.92 3.73 8.02
N HIS A 288 5.58 3.00 7.14
CA HIS A 288 6.25 3.52 5.95
C HIS A 288 5.84 2.69 4.72
N ASN A 289 4.55 2.61 4.43
CA ASN A 289 4.05 1.95 3.23
C ASN A 289 4.15 2.89 2.03
N TYR A 290 4.51 2.36 0.87
CA TYR A 290 4.62 3.10 -0.38
C TYR A 290 3.58 2.66 -1.40
N LEU A 291 2.88 3.62 -1.99
CA LEU A 291 2.14 3.43 -3.22
C LEU A 291 2.91 4.11 -4.36
N PHE A 292 3.64 3.30 -5.10
CA PHE A 292 4.50 3.75 -6.18
C PHE A 292 3.78 3.61 -7.52
N THR A 293 3.42 4.73 -8.10
CA THR A 293 2.88 4.81 -9.47
C THR A 293 3.99 5.06 -10.46
N ALA A 294 3.85 4.53 -11.67
CA ALA A 294 4.84 4.69 -12.72
C ALA A 294 4.23 5.07 -14.06
N ALA A 295 4.98 5.83 -14.83
CA ALA A 295 4.70 6.08 -16.24
C ALA A 295 5.80 5.47 -17.11
N ASN A 296 5.40 4.95 -18.26
CA ASN A 296 6.34 4.42 -19.25
C ASN A 296 6.73 5.51 -20.26
N PRO A 297 8.04 5.70 -20.54
CA PRO A 297 8.49 6.58 -21.62
C PRO A 297 8.00 6.09 -22.99
N PRO A 298 7.95 6.98 -23.99
CA PRO A 298 8.55 8.31 -24.03
C PRO A 298 7.56 9.45 -23.81
N THR A 299 6.60 9.34 -22.90
CA THR A 299 5.62 10.39 -22.66
C THR A 299 6.16 11.47 -21.73
N ASP A 300 5.79 12.73 -21.97
CA ASP A 300 6.04 13.83 -21.04
C ASP A 300 5.51 13.49 -19.65
N PRO A 301 6.29 13.63 -18.56
CA PRO A 301 5.84 13.38 -17.20
C PRO A 301 4.62 14.24 -16.80
N TYR A 302 4.46 15.42 -17.38
CA TYR A 302 3.39 16.36 -17.08
C TYR A 302 2.13 16.20 -17.94
N THR A 303 1.99 15.10 -18.69
CA THR A 303 0.71 14.84 -19.37
C THR A 303 -0.43 14.72 -18.37
N ALA A 304 -1.65 15.08 -18.77
CA ALA A 304 -2.85 14.90 -17.95
C ALA A 304 -3.03 13.43 -17.47
N SER A 305 -2.61 12.46 -18.26
CA SER A 305 -2.64 11.04 -17.89
C SER A 305 -1.66 10.72 -16.75
N ASN A 306 -0.45 11.28 -16.78
CA ASN A 306 0.53 11.08 -15.71
C ASN A 306 0.16 11.85 -14.45
N ALA A 307 -0.30 13.09 -14.58
CA ALA A 307 -0.82 13.86 -13.45
C ALA A 307 -1.98 13.12 -12.73
N ARG A 308 -2.88 12.49 -13.50
CA ARG A 308 -3.94 11.65 -12.95
C ARG A 308 -3.41 10.44 -12.18
N LYS A 309 -2.38 9.72 -12.71
CA LYS A 309 -1.74 8.60 -12.01
C LYS A 309 -1.11 9.06 -10.68
N VAL A 310 -0.44 10.20 -10.71
CA VAL A 310 0.15 10.79 -9.49
C VAL A 310 -0.94 11.09 -8.47
N ARG A 311 -2.03 11.76 -8.87
CA ARG A 311 -3.14 12.04 -7.96
C ARG A 311 -3.76 10.76 -7.40
N LEU A 312 -3.98 9.73 -8.24
CA LEU A 312 -4.54 8.46 -7.76
C LEU A 312 -3.63 7.81 -6.72
N GLY A 313 -2.33 7.71 -6.98
CA GLY A 313 -1.37 7.11 -6.07
C GLY A 313 -1.24 7.89 -4.76
N LEU A 314 -1.02 9.20 -4.87
CA LEU A 314 -0.88 10.10 -3.73
C LEU A 314 -2.16 10.17 -2.89
N GLY A 315 -3.32 10.26 -3.54
CA GLY A 315 -4.62 10.27 -2.86
C GLY A 315 -4.90 8.95 -2.17
N SER A 316 -4.59 7.82 -2.81
CA SER A 316 -4.73 6.50 -2.19
C SER A 316 -3.80 6.32 -0.99
N ALA A 317 -2.56 6.80 -1.06
CA ALA A 317 -1.63 6.80 0.07
C ALA A 317 -2.16 7.65 1.24
N ALA A 318 -2.74 8.81 0.94
CA ALA A 318 -3.32 9.71 1.93
C ALA A 318 -4.58 9.15 2.60
N LEU A 319 -5.24 8.12 2.05
CA LEU A 319 -6.30 7.40 2.77
C LEU A 319 -5.76 6.64 3.98
N GLY A 320 -4.49 6.25 4.01
CA GLY A 320 -3.78 5.69 5.17
C GLY A 320 -2.68 6.62 5.67
N GLU A 321 -1.60 6.04 6.20
CA GLU A 321 -0.43 6.76 6.71
C GLU A 321 0.78 6.68 5.75
N GLY A 322 0.60 6.15 4.54
CA GLY A 322 1.67 5.86 3.61
C GLY A 322 2.15 7.04 2.79
N PHE A 323 3.15 6.77 1.97
CA PHE A 323 3.80 7.71 1.07
C PHE A 323 3.33 7.47 -0.37
N GLY A 324 2.97 8.56 -1.06
CA GLY A 324 2.80 8.52 -2.51
C GLY A 324 4.14 8.78 -3.19
N ALA A 325 4.49 7.94 -4.15
CA ALA A 325 5.69 8.10 -4.96
C ALA A 325 5.35 7.92 -6.44
N PHE A 326 6.04 8.67 -7.28
CA PHE A 326 5.89 8.57 -8.73
C PHE A 326 7.25 8.37 -9.38
N GLY A 327 7.35 7.33 -10.17
CA GLY A 327 8.53 7.02 -10.96
C GLY A 327 8.22 7.07 -12.45
N TYR A 328 9.20 7.48 -13.18
CA TYR A 328 9.14 7.47 -14.62
C TYR A 328 10.32 6.62 -15.09
N ALA A 329 10.09 5.39 -15.42
CA ALA A 329 11.13 4.47 -15.82
C ALA A 329 11.55 4.69 -17.27
N SER A 330 12.59 5.51 -17.53
CA SER A 330 13.29 5.46 -18.80
C SER A 330 14.66 4.84 -18.64
N ARG A 331 14.85 3.69 -19.26
CA ARG A 331 16.18 3.09 -19.44
C ARG A 331 16.98 3.72 -20.59
N VAL A 332 16.45 4.71 -21.30
CA VAL A 332 16.92 5.09 -22.62
C VAL A 332 17.42 6.53 -22.74
N SER A 333 17.20 7.39 -21.76
CA SER A 333 17.64 8.77 -21.86
C SER A 333 18.63 9.14 -20.77
N PRO A 334 19.86 9.56 -21.11
CA PRO A 334 20.88 9.97 -20.15
C PRO A 334 20.61 11.33 -19.46
N GLY A 335 19.43 11.90 -19.60
CA GLY A 335 19.01 13.13 -18.94
C GLY A 335 17.78 12.95 -18.05
N TYR A 336 17.50 11.73 -17.63
CA TYR A 336 16.29 11.38 -16.95
C TYR A 336 16.42 11.53 -15.44
N ASN A 337 15.59 12.40 -14.83
CA ASN A 337 15.68 12.76 -13.45
C ASN A 337 14.34 12.61 -12.72
N THR A 338 14.29 11.73 -11.72
CA THR A 338 13.09 11.50 -10.91
C THR A 338 12.83 12.64 -9.91
N THR A 339 13.81 13.49 -9.65
CA THR A 339 13.71 14.58 -8.68
C THR A 339 13.18 15.88 -9.25
N GLU A 340 13.10 16.01 -10.59
CA GLU A 340 12.64 17.24 -11.23
C GLU A 340 11.12 17.35 -11.31
N TRP A 341 10.39 16.23 -11.14
CA TRP A 341 8.95 16.27 -11.32
C TRP A 341 8.26 16.68 -10.05
N TRP A 342 7.50 17.74 -10.21
CA TRP A 342 6.78 18.34 -9.13
C TRP A 342 5.35 18.63 -9.56
N TYR A 343 4.39 18.08 -8.82
CA TYR A 343 2.97 18.16 -9.17
C TYR A 343 2.23 19.12 -8.25
N ASP A 344 1.11 19.66 -8.73
CA ASP A 344 0.33 20.67 -8.03
C ASP A 344 -0.09 20.27 -6.61
N GLU A 345 -0.31 18.98 -6.40
CA GLU A 345 -0.79 18.41 -5.14
C GLU A 345 0.31 18.23 -4.09
N TYR A 346 1.58 18.30 -4.47
CA TYR A 346 2.71 18.03 -3.57
C TYR A 346 2.88 19.13 -2.53
N ALA A 347 2.72 20.38 -2.93
CA ALA A 347 2.83 21.52 -2.04
C ALA A 347 1.83 22.61 -2.43
N VAL A 348 1.19 23.22 -1.44
CA VAL A 348 0.20 24.27 -1.65
C VAL A 348 0.41 25.40 -0.63
N ASP A 349 0.59 26.61 -1.10
CA ASP A 349 0.53 27.80 -0.26
C ASP A 349 -0.91 28.00 0.23
N LEU A 350 -1.18 27.70 1.48
CA LEU A 350 -2.51 27.78 2.07
C LEU A 350 -3.09 29.19 2.07
N ALA A 351 -2.26 30.22 2.11
CA ALA A 351 -2.71 31.61 2.10
C ALA A 351 -3.33 32.00 0.75
N THR A 352 -2.78 31.48 -0.33
CA THR A 352 -3.22 31.80 -1.71
C THR A 352 -4.00 30.68 -2.37
N GLY A 353 -3.89 29.44 -1.89
CA GLY A 353 -4.44 28.22 -2.48
C GLY A 353 -3.76 27.83 -3.79
N ARG A 354 -2.55 28.32 -4.06
CA ARG A 354 -1.78 28.04 -5.27
C ARG A 354 -0.82 26.88 -5.04
N ALA A 355 -0.63 26.07 -6.09
CA ALA A 355 0.46 25.11 -6.11
C ALA A 355 1.81 25.82 -5.88
N SER A 356 2.69 25.16 -5.13
CA SER A 356 3.99 25.68 -4.69
C SER A 356 5.08 24.63 -4.94
N ASP A 357 6.32 25.08 -4.98
CA ASP A 357 7.50 24.20 -5.03
C ASP A 357 8.38 24.32 -3.78
N ARG A 358 7.89 25.02 -2.74
CA ARG A 358 8.64 25.26 -1.51
C ARG A 358 8.41 24.14 -0.50
N LEU A 359 9.47 23.70 0.16
CA LEU A 359 9.41 22.70 1.24
C LEU A 359 8.42 23.10 2.36
N VAL A 360 8.35 24.39 2.71
CA VAL A 360 7.46 24.88 3.78
C VAL A 360 5.97 24.68 3.47
N ASP A 361 5.63 24.50 2.22
CA ASP A 361 4.25 24.31 1.74
C ASP A 361 3.90 22.83 1.50
N THR A 362 4.83 21.88 1.75
CA THR A 362 4.53 20.45 1.75
C THR A 362 3.73 20.05 2.98
N GLY A 363 3.07 18.89 2.93
CA GLY A 363 2.22 18.44 4.04
C GLY A 363 1.04 19.38 4.33
N TRP A 364 0.64 20.19 3.36
CA TRP A 364 -0.32 21.29 3.47
C TRP A 364 -1.72 20.89 3.93
N LEU A 365 -2.15 19.64 3.73
CA LEU A 365 -3.40 19.11 4.26
C LEU A 365 -3.42 19.08 5.80
N GLY A 366 -2.25 19.06 6.44
CA GLY A 366 -2.13 18.87 7.90
C GLY A 366 -2.40 17.44 8.33
N GLN A 367 -2.86 17.25 9.57
CA GLN A 367 -3.17 15.94 10.12
C GLN A 367 -4.57 15.48 9.72
N PRO A 368 -4.81 14.15 9.60
CA PRO A 368 -6.13 13.62 9.33
C PRO A 368 -7.05 13.85 10.53
N LEU A 369 -8.32 14.17 10.25
CA LEU A 369 -9.36 14.36 11.25
C LEU A 369 -10.05 13.06 11.65
N GLY A 370 -9.80 11.97 10.90
CA GLY A 370 -10.37 10.66 11.14
C GLY A 370 -9.89 9.62 10.15
N PRO A 371 -10.41 8.39 10.26
CA PRO A 371 -10.14 7.34 9.28
C PRO A 371 -10.75 7.70 7.91
N PRO A 372 -10.26 7.09 6.81
CA PRO A 372 -10.91 7.20 5.53
C PRO A 372 -12.27 6.50 5.55
N PHE A 373 -13.19 6.98 4.74
CA PHE A 373 -14.51 6.37 4.58
C PHE A 373 -14.94 6.37 3.14
N GLN A 374 -15.79 5.42 2.78
CA GLN A 374 -16.40 5.37 1.48
C GLN A 374 -17.63 6.29 1.48
N MET A 375 -17.68 7.21 0.54
CA MET A 375 -18.88 8.01 0.31
C MET A 375 -19.90 7.12 -0.40
N ILE A 376 -21.00 6.85 0.28
CA ILE A 376 -22.12 6.13 -0.32
C ILE A 376 -23.08 7.17 -0.86
N TRP A 377 -23.23 7.16 -2.17
CA TRP A 377 -24.25 7.95 -2.80
C TRP A 377 -25.45 7.03 -3.06
N VAL A 378 -26.52 7.27 -2.31
CA VAL A 378 -27.83 6.74 -2.62
C VAL A 378 -28.43 7.71 -3.64
N GLY A 379 -28.24 7.41 -4.92
CA GLY A 379 -28.81 8.24 -5.98
C GLY A 379 -30.32 8.10 -6.05
N THR A 380 -30.93 8.84 -6.97
CA THR A 380 -32.35 8.72 -7.32
C THR A 380 -32.67 7.41 -8.10
N ALA A 381 -31.68 6.54 -8.30
CA ALA A 381 -31.85 5.26 -8.99
C ALA A 381 -32.75 4.31 -8.16
N PRO A 382 -33.66 3.57 -8.80
CA PRO A 382 -34.49 2.60 -8.10
C PRO A 382 -33.62 1.58 -7.36
N ASP A 383 -33.99 1.28 -6.13
CA ASP A 383 -33.42 0.17 -5.38
C ASP A 383 -34.25 -1.09 -5.65
N ALA A 384 -33.57 -2.18 -5.97
CA ALA A 384 -34.23 -3.47 -6.17
C ALA A 384 -34.65 -4.14 -4.85
N SER A 385 -34.11 -3.67 -3.73
CA SER A 385 -34.33 -4.28 -2.42
C SER A 385 -35.60 -3.75 -1.79
N THR A 386 -36.42 -4.66 -1.33
CA THR A 386 -37.57 -4.41 -0.44
C THR A 386 -37.23 -5.06 0.89
N ASN A 387 -37.48 -4.38 2.02
CA ASN A 387 -37.12 -4.85 3.35
C ASN A 387 -35.60 -5.16 3.47
N PRO A 388 -34.73 -4.16 3.20
CA PRO A 388 -33.28 -4.35 3.16
C PRO A 388 -32.67 -4.64 4.55
N ASP A 389 -33.32 -4.17 5.60
CA ASP A 389 -32.88 -4.12 7.00
C ASP A 389 -33.41 -5.26 7.88
N PHE A 390 -34.30 -6.11 7.33
CA PHE A 390 -34.90 -7.26 8.01
C PHE A 390 -35.58 -6.94 9.37
N GLU A 391 -35.96 -5.70 9.60
CA GLU A 391 -36.58 -5.28 10.87
C GLU A 391 -37.97 -5.90 11.10
N THR A 392 -38.67 -6.26 10.03
CA THR A 392 -40.02 -6.84 10.10
C THR A 392 -39.98 -8.37 10.01
N ASP A 393 -39.37 -8.90 8.95
CA ASP A 393 -39.28 -10.34 8.66
C ASP A 393 -38.11 -10.61 7.68
N VAL A 394 -37.90 -11.87 7.29
CA VAL A 394 -36.84 -12.28 6.36
C VAL A 394 -37.37 -12.79 5.02
N THR A 395 -38.66 -12.70 4.77
CA THR A 395 -39.33 -13.24 3.57
C THR A 395 -39.87 -12.13 2.67
N SER A 396 -40.26 -10.99 3.23
CA SER A 396 -40.73 -9.85 2.45
C SER A 396 -39.58 -9.29 1.59
N GLY A 397 -39.74 -9.37 0.27
CA GLY A 397 -38.72 -8.93 -0.68
C GLY A 397 -37.56 -9.89 -0.92
N TRP A 398 -37.53 -11.03 -0.23
CA TRP A 398 -36.45 -12.02 -0.33
C TRP A 398 -36.95 -13.43 -0.67
N THR A 399 -36.19 -14.13 -1.50
CA THR A 399 -36.35 -15.54 -1.81
C THR A 399 -35.15 -16.32 -1.32
N PHE A 400 -35.42 -17.31 -0.50
CA PHE A 400 -34.40 -18.24 0.00
C PHE A 400 -34.56 -19.59 -0.70
N VAL A 401 -33.51 -20.07 -1.34
CA VAL A 401 -33.45 -21.37 -2.03
C VAL A 401 -32.44 -22.24 -1.31
N ASN A 402 -32.85 -23.40 -0.85
CA ASN A 402 -32.03 -24.35 -0.11
C ASN A 402 -32.13 -25.75 -0.71
N GLY A 403 -31.20 -26.09 -1.61
CA GLY A 403 -31.03 -27.46 -2.15
C GLY A 403 -30.35 -28.43 -1.16
N ILE A 404 -29.94 -27.95 -0.02
CA ILE A 404 -29.37 -28.69 1.13
C ILE A 404 -30.05 -28.22 2.41
N PRO A 405 -29.95 -28.96 3.53
CA PRO A 405 -30.43 -28.49 4.82
C PRO A 405 -29.82 -27.14 5.21
N ALA A 406 -30.60 -26.08 5.12
CA ALA A 406 -30.23 -24.73 5.52
C ALA A 406 -31.49 -23.96 5.93
N THR A 407 -31.36 -22.96 6.77
CA THR A 407 -32.48 -22.13 7.25
C THR A 407 -32.17 -20.66 7.14
N LEU A 408 -33.21 -19.87 6.84
CA LEU A 408 -33.19 -18.41 6.92
C LEU A 408 -34.11 -17.98 8.08
N THR A 409 -33.57 -17.23 9.01
CA THR A 409 -34.31 -16.74 10.21
C THR A 409 -33.99 -15.28 10.46
N ARG A 410 -34.97 -14.56 11.07
CA ARG A 410 -34.72 -13.25 11.63
C ARG A 410 -34.01 -13.40 12.96
N ASP A 411 -32.87 -12.76 13.11
CA ASP A 411 -32.08 -12.78 14.35
C ASP A 411 -32.14 -11.40 15.03
N ALA A 412 -32.86 -11.32 16.13
CA ALA A 412 -32.97 -10.10 16.93
C ALA A 412 -31.90 -10.00 18.03
N THR A 413 -30.91 -10.90 18.05
CA THR A 413 -29.81 -10.87 19.02
C THR A 413 -28.60 -10.12 18.55
N THR A 414 -28.50 -9.89 17.22
CA THR A 414 -27.38 -9.18 16.58
C THR A 414 -27.86 -8.49 15.30
N ALA A 415 -27.44 -7.25 15.10
CA ALA A 415 -27.70 -6.44 13.92
C ALA A 415 -26.51 -5.53 13.65
N ALA A 416 -26.33 -5.10 12.42
CA ALA A 416 -25.42 -4.03 12.06
C ALA A 416 -26.11 -2.67 12.10
N SER A 417 -27.42 -2.67 11.79
CA SER A 417 -28.31 -1.53 11.82
C SER A 417 -29.61 -1.94 12.51
N GLY A 418 -30.30 -1.02 13.16
CA GLY A 418 -31.58 -1.31 13.81
C GLY A 418 -31.51 -2.36 14.92
N SER A 419 -32.44 -3.32 14.93
CA SER A 419 -32.66 -4.29 16.02
C SER A 419 -32.58 -5.76 15.60
N ALA A 420 -32.51 -6.05 14.28
CA ALA A 420 -32.50 -7.42 13.76
C ALA A 420 -31.71 -7.53 12.45
N SER A 421 -31.36 -8.76 12.09
CA SER A 421 -30.69 -9.10 10.84
C SER A 421 -31.20 -10.42 10.28
N ALA A 422 -30.89 -10.73 9.02
CA ALA A 422 -31.17 -12.03 8.43
C ALA A 422 -30.02 -12.99 8.74
N ARG A 423 -30.32 -14.15 9.35
CA ARG A 423 -29.38 -15.23 9.61
C ARG A 423 -29.64 -16.41 8.68
N VAL A 424 -28.64 -16.78 7.90
CA VAL A 424 -28.62 -18.03 7.13
C VAL A 424 -27.76 -19.03 7.88
N SER A 425 -28.35 -20.17 8.30
CA SER A 425 -27.63 -21.26 8.96
C SER A 425 -27.46 -22.44 8.02
N ILE A 426 -26.23 -22.88 7.80
CA ILE A 426 -25.85 -23.97 6.88
C ILE A 426 -25.09 -25.03 7.69
N PRO A 427 -25.77 -26.12 8.14
CA PRO A 427 -25.15 -27.15 8.97
C PRO A 427 -24.01 -27.90 8.26
N SER A 428 -24.11 -28.10 6.95
CA SER A 428 -23.10 -28.80 6.14
C SER A 428 -22.95 -28.14 4.78
N ALA A 429 -21.72 -28.02 4.31
CA ALA A 429 -21.46 -27.48 2.98
C ALA A 429 -22.11 -28.34 1.87
N GLY A 430 -22.60 -27.70 0.84
CA GLY A 430 -23.06 -28.34 -0.39
C GLY A 430 -21.90 -28.67 -1.34
N THR A 431 -22.23 -29.44 -2.36
CA THR A 431 -21.27 -29.76 -3.43
C THR A 431 -21.07 -28.62 -4.41
N VAL A 432 -22.01 -27.67 -4.44
CA VAL A 432 -21.97 -26.48 -5.28
C VAL A 432 -22.38 -25.25 -4.47
N GLU A 433 -21.84 -24.10 -4.83
CA GLU A 433 -22.06 -22.84 -4.11
C GLU A 433 -23.51 -22.35 -4.16
N TRP A 434 -24.23 -22.64 -5.24
CA TRP A 434 -25.62 -22.27 -5.43
C TRP A 434 -26.63 -23.25 -4.79
N SER A 435 -26.15 -24.22 -4.02
CA SER A 435 -27.05 -25.10 -3.26
C SER A 435 -27.80 -24.36 -2.16
N VAL A 436 -27.34 -23.17 -1.77
CA VAL A 436 -28.06 -22.21 -0.91
C VAL A 436 -27.95 -20.83 -1.52
N ASN A 437 -29.09 -20.17 -1.76
CA ASN A 437 -29.15 -18.82 -2.34
C ASN A 437 -30.05 -17.91 -1.51
N LEU A 438 -29.59 -16.65 -1.34
CA LEU A 438 -30.44 -15.54 -0.92
C LEU A 438 -30.57 -14.56 -2.08
N ASN A 439 -31.82 -14.25 -2.47
CA ASN A 439 -32.10 -13.45 -3.67
C ASN A 439 -33.10 -12.34 -3.35
N THR A 440 -32.98 -11.18 -4.01
CA THR A 440 -34.09 -10.23 -4.04
C THR A 440 -35.25 -10.79 -4.87
N VAL A 441 -36.49 -10.53 -4.44
CA VAL A 441 -37.70 -10.81 -5.25
C VAL A 441 -37.76 -9.81 -6.40
N GLY A 442 -37.49 -8.54 -6.14
CA GLY A 442 -37.45 -7.48 -7.13
C GLY A 442 -36.30 -7.64 -8.11
N THR A 443 -36.52 -7.16 -9.32
CA THR A 443 -35.50 -7.03 -10.38
C THR A 443 -35.37 -5.58 -10.79
N ILE A 444 -34.18 -5.21 -11.29
CA ILE A 444 -33.96 -3.91 -11.94
C ILE A 444 -33.57 -4.11 -13.40
N PRO A 445 -33.93 -3.19 -14.29
CA PRO A 445 -33.42 -3.21 -15.65
C PRO A 445 -31.90 -2.91 -15.61
N VAL A 446 -31.13 -3.77 -16.25
CA VAL A 446 -29.67 -3.59 -16.37
C VAL A 446 -29.29 -3.50 -17.84
N GLY A 447 -28.37 -2.58 -18.17
CA GLY A 447 -27.83 -2.43 -19.52
C GLY A 447 -26.44 -3.08 -19.62
N ALA A 448 -26.15 -3.72 -20.75
CA ALA A 448 -24.83 -4.28 -21.03
C ALA A 448 -23.73 -3.21 -20.85
N GLY A 449 -22.68 -3.52 -20.11
CA GLY A 449 -21.61 -2.58 -19.74
C GLY A 449 -21.97 -1.63 -18.60
N GLY A 450 -23.23 -1.61 -18.15
CA GLY A 450 -23.67 -0.78 -17.01
C GLY A 450 -23.15 -1.31 -15.69
N SER A 451 -22.85 -0.39 -14.77
CA SER A 451 -22.37 -0.70 -13.41
C SER A 451 -23.50 -0.58 -12.39
N TYR A 452 -23.52 -1.52 -11.46
CA TYR A 452 -24.52 -1.64 -10.39
C TYR A 452 -23.80 -1.89 -9.07
N SER A 453 -24.24 -1.26 -8.00
CA SER A 453 -23.70 -1.47 -6.67
C SER A 453 -24.62 -2.33 -5.83
N ALA A 454 -24.10 -3.45 -5.32
CA ALA A 454 -24.68 -4.15 -4.20
C ALA A 454 -23.98 -3.69 -2.92
N THR A 455 -24.71 -3.04 -2.01
CA THR A 455 -24.19 -2.66 -0.69
C THR A 455 -24.92 -3.45 0.39
N PHE A 456 -24.19 -3.93 1.39
CA PHE A 456 -24.79 -4.71 2.47
C PHE A 456 -23.84 -4.80 3.66
N TRP A 457 -24.40 -4.97 4.84
CA TRP A 457 -23.65 -5.43 5.99
C TRP A 457 -23.67 -6.94 6.05
N ALA A 458 -22.54 -7.55 6.38
CA ALA A 458 -22.48 -8.99 6.61
C ALA A 458 -21.40 -9.36 7.61
N ARG A 459 -21.61 -10.51 8.25
CA ARG A 459 -20.62 -11.25 9.04
C ARG A 459 -20.86 -12.76 8.88
N SER A 460 -19.90 -13.57 9.27
CA SER A 460 -20.00 -15.02 9.22
C SER A 460 -19.42 -15.64 10.49
N SER A 461 -19.91 -16.79 10.92
CA SER A 461 -19.38 -17.51 12.07
C SER A 461 -17.93 -17.97 11.87
N VAL A 462 -17.51 -18.14 10.60
CA VAL A 462 -16.14 -18.44 10.18
C VAL A 462 -15.80 -17.61 8.96
N PRO A 463 -14.57 -17.13 8.77
CA PRO A 463 -14.20 -16.39 7.58
C PRO A 463 -14.47 -17.20 6.30
N ARG A 464 -15.11 -16.59 5.31
CA ARG A 464 -15.45 -17.24 4.04
C ARG A 464 -15.61 -16.25 2.91
N SER A 465 -15.50 -16.73 1.67
CA SER A 465 -15.82 -15.96 0.47
C SER A 465 -17.17 -16.40 -0.08
N ILE A 466 -18.00 -15.43 -0.48
CA ILE A 466 -19.30 -15.66 -1.09
C ILE A 466 -19.40 -14.95 -2.44
N PRO A 467 -19.95 -15.59 -3.48
CA PRO A 467 -20.32 -14.92 -4.73
C PRO A 467 -21.51 -13.98 -4.54
N VAL A 468 -21.41 -12.81 -5.17
CA VAL A 468 -22.44 -11.77 -5.27
C VAL A 468 -22.68 -11.52 -6.75
N LEU A 469 -23.93 -11.56 -7.19
CA LEU A 469 -24.29 -11.71 -8.59
C LEU A 469 -25.40 -10.75 -9.02
N LEU A 470 -25.35 -10.33 -10.29
CA LEU A 470 -26.56 -10.00 -11.05
C LEU A 470 -27.03 -11.29 -11.74
N PHE A 471 -28.23 -11.73 -11.38
CA PHE A 471 -28.81 -12.97 -11.87
C PHE A 471 -30.14 -12.69 -12.61
N VAL A 472 -30.26 -13.21 -13.82
CA VAL A 472 -31.49 -13.13 -14.63
C VAL A 472 -32.34 -14.35 -14.29
N PRO A 473 -33.54 -14.19 -13.74
CA PRO A 473 -34.45 -15.30 -13.51
C PRO A 473 -34.73 -16.09 -14.83
N GLY A 474 -34.38 -17.37 -14.84
CA GLY A 474 -34.47 -18.21 -16.04
C GLY A 474 -33.33 -18.03 -17.06
N GLY A 475 -32.42 -17.08 -16.88
CA GLY A 475 -31.33 -16.75 -17.81
C GLY A 475 -29.91 -16.99 -17.29
N GLY A 476 -29.71 -16.97 -15.97
CA GLY A 476 -28.38 -17.19 -15.36
C GLY A 476 -27.63 -15.93 -14.92
N GLU A 477 -26.35 -16.10 -14.65
CA GLU A 477 -25.45 -15.04 -14.18
C GLU A 477 -25.06 -14.11 -15.33
N ILE A 478 -25.16 -12.80 -15.10
CA ILE A 478 -24.69 -11.78 -16.05
C ILE A 478 -23.67 -10.82 -15.44
N ALA A 479 -23.41 -10.93 -14.15
CA ALA A 479 -22.28 -10.31 -13.47
C ALA A 479 -21.98 -11.11 -12.20
N ARG A 480 -20.70 -11.20 -11.85
CA ARG A 480 -20.25 -11.92 -10.65
C ARG A 480 -19.04 -11.23 -10.03
N ARG A 481 -19.03 -11.14 -8.71
CA ARG A 481 -17.90 -10.76 -7.87
C ARG A 481 -17.92 -11.60 -6.61
N THR A 482 -16.86 -11.53 -5.81
CA THR A 482 -16.72 -12.25 -4.55
C THR A 482 -16.58 -11.26 -3.40
N ALA A 483 -17.32 -11.48 -2.32
CA ALA A 483 -17.14 -10.79 -1.05
C ALA A 483 -16.50 -11.74 -0.02
N SER A 484 -15.42 -11.31 0.64
CA SER A 484 -14.74 -12.08 1.69
C SER A 484 -15.27 -11.65 3.05
N LEU A 485 -16.13 -12.48 3.65
CA LEU A 485 -16.77 -12.22 4.93
C LEU A 485 -15.83 -12.55 6.09
N THR A 486 -15.87 -11.70 7.12
CA THR A 486 -15.17 -11.90 8.39
C THR A 486 -16.14 -12.30 9.50
N THR A 487 -15.61 -12.56 10.71
CA THR A 487 -16.44 -12.86 11.88
C THR A 487 -17.03 -11.62 12.55
N GLN A 488 -16.61 -10.42 12.11
CA GLN A 488 -17.15 -9.15 12.59
C GLN A 488 -18.07 -8.54 11.55
N TRP A 489 -19.06 -7.77 11.99
CA TRP A 489 -19.90 -6.99 11.10
C TRP A 489 -19.03 -6.03 10.28
N GLN A 490 -19.16 -6.12 8.95
CA GLN A 490 -18.52 -5.23 8.00
C GLN A 490 -19.53 -4.82 6.92
N ARG A 491 -19.38 -3.60 6.44
CA ARG A 491 -20.09 -3.14 5.27
C ARG A 491 -19.32 -3.50 4.00
N TYR A 492 -20.05 -4.06 3.05
CA TYR A 492 -19.51 -4.44 1.74
C TYR A 492 -20.15 -3.57 0.67
N GLN A 493 -19.37 -3.19 -0.32
CA GLN A 493 -19.85 -2.69 -1.59
C GLN A 493 -19.24 -3.54 -2.70
N VAL A 494 -20.09 -4.13 -3.51
CA VAL A 494 -19.69 -4.98 -4.63
C VAL A 494 -20.20 -4.36 -5.92
N VAL A 495 -19.27 -3.97 -6.78
CA VAL A 495 -19.59 -3.42 -8.09
C VAL A 495 -19.74 -4.53 -9.11
N LEU A 496 -20.91 -4.60 -9.70
CA LEU A 496 -21.30 -5.59 -10.70
C LEU A 496 -21.46 -4.90 -12.05
N VAL A 497 -20.67 -5.30 -13.05
CA VAL A 497 -20.78 -4.81 -14.42
C VAL A 497 -21.57 -5.82 -15.22
N ALA A 498 -22.75 -5.43 -15.70
CA ALA A 498 -23.64 -6.32 -16.44
C ALA A 498 -23.05 -6.68 -17.82
N GLN A 499 -22.96 -7.97 -18.12
CA GLN A 499 -22.46 -8.46 -19.41
C GLN A 499 -23.54 -8.45 -20.50
N ALA A 500 -24.81 -8.36 -20.13
CA ALA A 500 -25.94 -8.31 -21.03
C ALA A 500 -27.02 -7.37 -20.50
N SER A 501 -27.87 -6.85 -21.42
CA SER A 501 -29.06 -6.09 -21.05
C SER A 501 -30.17 -7.07 -20.67
N ALA A 502 -30.73 -6.95 -19.47
CA ALA A 502 -31.75 -7.84 -18.94
C ALA A 502 -32.50 -7.21 -17.76
N SER A 503 -33.48 -7.92 -17.21
CA SER A 503 -34.06 -7.65 -15.91
C SER A 503 -33.40 -8.60 -14.91
N ALA A 504 -32.55 -8.06 -14.00
CA ALA A 504 -31.72 -8.85 -13.11
C ALA A 504 -32.04 -8.57 -11.64
N ARG A 505 -31.75 -9.54 -10.78
CA ARG A 505 -31.85 -9.45 -9.31
C ARG A 505 -30.50 -9.62 -8.66
N LEU A 506 -30.38 -9.16 -7.41
CA LEU A 506 -29.24 -9.47 -6.58
C LEU A 506 -29.35 -10.90 -6.05
N THR A 507 -28.27 -11.64 -6.14
CA THR A 507 -28.16 -13.03 -5.67
C THR A 507 -26.87 -13.24 -4.92
N PHE A 508 -26.97 -13.92 -3.78
CA PHE A 508 -25.81 -14.41 -3.01
C PHE A 508 -25.80 -15.94 -3.07
N TYR A 509 -24.65 -16.52 -3.45
CA TYR A 509 -24.43 -17.96 -3.35
C TYR A 509 -23.71 -18.29 -2.04
N LEU A 510 -24.30 -19.16 -1.23
CA LEU A 510 -23.88 -19.37 0.15
C LEU A 510 -23.50 -20.82 0.46
N GLY A 511 -23.84 -21.76 -0.44
CA GLY A 511 -23.78 -23.21 -0.18
C GLY A 511 -22.38 -23.82 -0.11
N ALA A 512 -21.32 -23.10 -0.49
CA ALA A 512 -19.95 -23.64 -0.53
C ALA A 512 -19.34 -23.95 0.84
N GLY A 513 -19.90 -23.47 1.95
CA GLY A 513 -19.35 -23.65 3.29
C GLY A 513 -20.40 -23.77 4.37
N ALA A 514 -20.10 -24.55 5.41
CA ALA A 514 -20.93 -24.67 6.61
C ALA A 514 -20.76 -23.47 7.56
N GLY A 515 -21.73 -23.25 8.46
CA GLY A 515 -21.76 -22.20 9.46
C GLY A 515 -22.81 -21.13 9.18
N ASP A 516 -22.86 -20.12 10.03
CA ASP A 516 -23.86 -19.07 9.96
C ASP A 516 -23.33 -17.86 9.19
N ILE A 517 -24.22 -17.19 8.48
CA ILE A 517 -23.98 -15.91 7.80
C ILE A 517 -25.11 -14.97 8.21
N TRP A 518 -24.76 -13.75 8.58
CA TRP A 518 -25.72 -12.70 8.86
C TRP A 518 -25.60 -11.60 7.82
N PHE A 519 -26.76 -11.10 7.40
CA PHE A 519 -26.91 -9.99 6.47
C PHE A 519 -27.81 -8.92 7.06
N ASP A 520 -27.52 -7.66 6.69
CA ASP A 520 -28.30 -6.50 7.10
C ASP A 520 -28.13 -5.37 6.08
N ASP A 521 -29.12 -4.49 5.96
CA ASP A 521 -29.10 -3.26 5.15
C ASP A 521 -28.61 -3.50 3.71
N ILE A 522 -29.28 -4.43 3.00
CA ILE A 522 -28.90 -4.86 1.64
C ILE A 522 -29.60 -4.00 0.60
N HIS A 523 -28.83 -3.39 -0.31
CA HIS A 523 -29.33 -2.60 -1.43
C HIS A 523 -28.70 -3.03 -2.75
N LEU A 524 -29.46 -2.92 -3.84
CA LEU A 524 -28.97 -3.05 -5.22
C LEU A 524 -29.43 -1.86 -6.04
N GLN A 525 -28.50 -1.02 -6.45
CA GLN A 525 -28.80 0.21 -7.17
C GLN A 525 -27.94 0.36 -8.44
N GLN A 526 -28.45 1.07 -9.42
CA GLN A 526 -27.66 1.46 -10.58
C GLN A 526 -26.65 2.54 -10.20
N GLY A 527 -25.46 2.44 -10.75
CA GLY A 527 -24.36 3.37 -10.51
C GLY A 527 -23.35 2.83 -9.52
N VAL A 528 -22.25 3.52 -9.44
CA VAL A 528 -21.11 3.15 -8.61
C VAL A 528 -20.73 4.34 -7.77
N THR A 529 -20.80 4.19 -6.46
CA THR A 529 -20.08 5.09 -5.56
C THR A 529 -18.86 4.36 -5.02
N ASN A 530 -17.79 4.39 -5.78
CA ASN A 530 -16.48 3.94 -5.34
C ASN A 530 -15.64 5.08 -4.79
N LEU A 531 -16.27 6.21 -4.46
CA LEU A 531 -15.58 7.38 -4.01
C LEU A 531 -15.18 7.23 -2.56
N TRP A 532 -13.89 7.30 -2.30
CA TRP A 532 -13.31 7.32 -0.96
C TRP A 532 -12.96 8.74 -0.55
N ARG A 533 -13.11 9.06 0.72
CA ARG A 533 -12.83 10.36 1.29
C ARG A 533 -12.04 10.24 2.58
N ARG A 534 -11.09 11.14 2.78
CA ARG A 534 -10.48 11.40 4.07
C ARG A 534 -10.37 12.89 4.29
N ASP A 535 -10.78 13.34 5.47
CA ASP A 535 -10.74 14.74 5.85
C ASP A 535 -9.48 15.04 6.68
N PHE A 536 -8.93 16.22 6.46
CA PHE A 536 -7.72 16.72 7.09
C PHE A 536 -7.95 18.13 7.64
N GLN A 537 -7.02 18.63 8.44
CA GLN A 537 -7.12 19.94 9.08
C GLN A 537 -7.37 21.08 8.07
N ASN A 538 -6.72 21.04 6.91
CA ASN A 538 -6.78 22.11 5.93
C ASN A 538 -7.51 21.73 4.63
N GLY A 539 -8.08 20.54 4.55
CA GLY A 539 -8.72 20.09 3.32
C GLY A 539 -9.26 18.67 3.36
N THR A 540 -9.55 18.14 2.18
CA THR A 540 -10.03 16.76 2.02
C THR A 540 -9.46 16.14 0.75
N VAL A 541 -9.29 14.82 0.79
CA VAL A 541 -8.90 14.02 -0.37
C VAL A 541 -10.08 13.13 -0.77
N LEU A 542 -10.40 13.15 -2.06
CA LEU A 542 -11.37 12.28 -2.69
C LEU A 542 -10.64 11.34 -3.66
N VAL A 543 -10.90 10.04 -3.60
CA VAL A 543 -10.29 9.04 -4.49
C VAL A 543 -11.38 8.25 -5.20
N ASN A 544 -11.33 8.26 -6.52
CA ASN A 544 -12.24 7.50 -7.38
C ASN A 544 -11.49 6.37 -8.09
N PRO A 545 -11.54 5.13 -7.60
CA PRO A 545 -10.92 4.00 -8.27
C PRO A 545 -11.74 3.42 -9.43
N ALA A 546 -12.93 3.94 -9.70
CA ALA A 546 -13.75 3.51 -10.85
C ALA A 546 -13.16 4.06 -12.16
N TRP A 547 -13.46 3.42 -13.27
CA TRP A 547 -12.99 3.81 -14.61
C TRP A 547 -13.71 5.06 -15.16
N SER A 548 -14.91 5.35 -14.66
CA SER A 548 -15.73 6.49 -15.07
C SER A 548 -15.69 7.61 -14.03
N PRO A 549 -15.85 8.87 -14.48
CA PRO A 549 -15.96 9.99 -13.56
C PRO A 549 -17.16 9.87 -12.62
N LEU A 550 -17.00 10.32 -11.39
CA LEU A 550 -18.06 10.41 -10.38
C LEU A 550 -18.20 11.86 -9.92
N THR A 551 -19.43 12.35 -9.89
CA THR A 551 -19.74 13.68 -9.33
C THR A 551 -20.44 13.50 -8.00
N VAL A 552 -19.96 14.21 -6.98
CA VAL A 552 -20.50 14.16 -5.62
C VAL A 552 -20.84 15.55 -5.12
N ASP A 553 -21.95 15.70 -4.40
CA ASP A 553 -22.24 16.90 -3.65
C ASP A 553 -21.57 16.82 -2.27
N MET A 554 -20.70 17.79 -2.00
CA MET A 554 -19.94 17.88 -0.75
C MET A 554 -20.73 18.58 0.38
N GLY A 555 -21.96 19.01 0.11
CA GLY A 555 -22.81 19.77 1.04
C GLY A 555 -22.37 21.21 1.32
N ARG A 556 -21.16 21.58 0.90
CA ARG A 556 -20.58 22.91 1.00
C ARG A 556 -19.51 23.14 -0.07
N PRO A 557 -19.17 24.39 -0.39
CA PRO A 557 -18.08 24.66 -1.33
C PRO A 557 -16.72 24.25 -0.76
N TYR A 558 -15.92 23.60 -1.63
CA TYR A 558 -14.49 23.36 -1.44
C TYR A 558 -13.74 24.04 -2.56
N ARG A 559 -12.55 24.56 -2.27
CA ARG A 559 -11.71 25.20 -3.26
C ARG A 559 -10.73 24.18 -3.86
N ARG A 560 -10.63 24.14 -5.18
CA ARG A 560 -9.59 23.39 -5.88
C ARG A 560 -8.26 24.14 -5.79
N ILE A 561 -7.16 23.42 -5.88
CA ILE A 561 -5.81 24.01 -5.96
C ILE A 561 -5.76 24.93 -7.19
N ALA A 562 -5.09 26.07 -7.13
CA ALA A 562 -4.76 26.86 -8.31
C ALA A 562 -3.43 26.34 -8.88
N GLY A 563 -3.52 25.31 -9.71
CA GLY A 563 -2.41 24.54 -10.24
C GLY A 563 -1.77 25.13 -11.50
N VAL A 564 -0.61 24.59 -11.85
CA VAL A 564 0.14 24.93 -13.05
C VAL A 564 0.40 23.73 -13.97
N VAL A 565 0.42 22.51 -13.39
CA VAL A 565 0.67 21.26 -14.13
C VAL A 565 -0.63 20.77 -14.78
N ASP A 566 -1.74 20.79 -14.05
CA ASP A 566 -3.04 20.37 -14.56
C ASP A 566 -4.13 21.41 -14.20
N PRO A 567 -4.08 22.60 -14.81
CA PRO A 567 -5.00 23.70 -14.47
C PRO A 567 -6.45 23.44 -14.88
N VAL A 568 -6.74 22.40 -15.66
CA VAL A 568 -8.10 21.96 -15.97
C VAL A 568 -8.75 21.28 -14.75
N VAL A 569 -7.97 20.55 -14.00
CA VAL A 569 -8.39 19.87 -12.77
C VAL A 569 -8.23 20.77 -11.56
N ASN A 570 -7.11 21.47 -11.49
CA ASN A 570 -6.68 22.36 -10.42
C ASN A 570 -6.86 23.84 -10.84
N ASP A 571 -8.11 24.24 -11.09
CA ASP A 571 -8.47 25.56 -11.65
C ASP A 571 -8.59 26.69 -10.62
N GLY A 572 -8.40 26.37 -9.34
CA GLY A 572 -8.49 27.36 -8.24
C GLY A 572 -9.92 27.78 -7.86
N LEU A 573 -10.95 27.24 -8.51
CA LEU A 573 -12.33 27.62 -8.27
C LEU A 573 -12.95 26.82 -7.11
N SER A 574 -13.99 27.40 -6.49
CA SER A 574 -14.77 26.74 -5.44
C SER A 574 -16.06 26.15 -6.02
N ALA A 575 -16.41 24.95 -5.57
CA ALA A 575 -17.67 24.29 -5.91
C ALA A 575 -18.13 23.37 -4.79
N SER A 576 -19.44 23.16 -4.64
CA SER A 576 -20.01 22.13 -3.76
C SER A 576 -20.15 20.78 -4.50
N GLN A 577 -20.39 20.83 -5.80
CA GLN A 577 -20.38 19.63 -6.63
C GLN A 577 -18.97 19.40 -7.21
N ILE A 578 -18.37 18.27 -6.84
CA ILE A 578 -17.01 17.91 -7.24
C ILE A 578 -17.07 16.68 -8.15
N THR A 579 -16.51 16.82 -9.34
CA THR A 579 -16.30 15.68 -10.25
C THR A 579 -14.87 15.15 -10.06
N VAL A 580 -14.76 13.88 -9.72
CA VAL A 580 -13.49 13.13 -9.68
C VAL A 580 -13.42 12.24 -10.92
N GLY A 581 -12.40 12.41 -11.73
CA GLY A 581 -12.17 11.60 -12.94
C GLY A 581 -12.10 10.11 -12.61
N GLY A 582 -12.25 9.27 -13.63
CA GLY A 582 -12.05 7.83 -13.46
C GLY A 582 -10.58 7.53 -13.17
N GLU A 583 -10.31 6.66 -12.18
CA GLU A 583 -8.96 6.34 -11.67
C GLU A 583 -8.17 7.62 -11.35
N ASP A 584 -8.76 8.52 -10.57
CA ASP A 584 -8.22 9.82 -10.25
C ASP A 584 -8.46 10.17 -8.77
N ALA A 585 -7.84 11.22 -8.29
CA ALA A 585 -8.16 11.81 -7.00
C ALA A 585 -8.31 13.33 -7.11
N ARG A 586 -8.96 13.93 -6.11
CA ARG A 586 -9.06 15.39 -5.93
C ARG A 586 -8.53 15.75 -4.56
N PHE A 587 -7.67 16.74 -4.54
CA PHE A 587 -7.14 17.37 -3.35
C PHE A 587 -7.81 18.75 -3.24
N LEU A 588 -8.56 18.94 -2.19
CA LEU A 588 -9.42 20.11 -2.03
C LEU A 588 -9.04 20.87 -0.77
N LEU A 589 -8.94 22.20 -0.90
CA LEU A 589 -8.76 23.09 0.23
C LEU A 589 -10.08 23.27 0.96
N GLY A 590 -10.06 23.13 2.27
CA GLY A 590 -11.21 23.39 3.15
C GLY A 590 -11.11 24.78 3.78
N GLY A 591 -12.14 25.61 3.65
CA GLY A 591 -12.32 26.74 4.57
C GLY A 591 -13.09 26.26 5.80
N ASP A 592 -12.65 26.65 7.03
CA ASP A 592 -13.26 26.33 8.33
C ASP A 592 -13.84 24.91 8.44
N VAL A 593 -12.98 23.96 8.77
CA VAL A 593 -13.42 22.59 9.06
C VAL A 593 -13.88 22.50 10.51
N THR A 594 -15.03 23.05 10.81
CA THR A 594 -15.82 22.47 11.91
C THR A 594 -16.20 21.06 11.46
N ALA A 595 -15.91 20.07 12.29
CA ALA A 595 -16.22 18.66 12.01
C ALA A 595 -17.61 18.57 11.35
N PRO A 596 -17.78 17.83 10.24
CA PRO A 596 -19.07 17.74 9.58
C PRO A 596 -20.11 17.32 10.59
N GLY A 597 -21.13 18.16 10.82
CA GLY A 597 -22.33 17.73 11.50
C GLY A 597 -22.79 16.46 10.78
N ALA A 598 -23.11 15.42 11.52
CA ALA A 598 -23.37 14.07 11.04
C ALA A 598 -23.89 14.03 9.60
N VAL A 599 -22.99 13.83 8.65
CA VAL A 599 -23.36 13.49 7.30
C VAL A 599 -23.83 12.05 7.35
N LEU A 600 -25.09 11.87 7.01
CA LEU A 600 -25.80 10.61 7.02
C LEU A 600 -24.91 9.48 6.46
N ASP A 601 -24.76 8.42 7.26
CA ASP A 601 -24.17 7.13 6.91
C ASP A 601 -22.69 7.09 6.47
N LEU A 602 -21.80 7.69 7.25
CA LEU A 602 -20.37 7.51 7.11
C LEU A 602 -19.86 6.46 8.11
N HIS A 603 -19.72 5.24 7.65
CA HIS A 603 -19.10 4.19 8.45
C HIS A 603 -17.60 4.13 8.20
N PRO A 604 -16.76 4.11 9.26
CA PRO A 604 -15.34 3.94 9.12
C PRO A 604 -15.03 2.59 8.45
N VAL A 605 -13.99 2.57 7.63
CA VAL A 605 -13.42 1.30 7.16
C VAL A 605 -12.97 0.52 8.40
N PRO A 606 -13.31 -0.75 8.56
CA PRO A 606 -12.86 -1.54 9.71
C PRO A 606 -11.33 -1.57 9.75
N ARG A 607 -10.80 -1.37 10.94
CA ARG A 607 -9.36 -1.47 11.23
C ARG A 607 -8.90 -2.92 11.23
#